data_9f41d8a545adc067a1fe96938ac91154
#
_entry.id   9f41d8a545adc067a1fe96938ac91154
#
_cell.length_a   1.000
_cell.length_b   1.000
_cell.length_c   1.000
_cell.angle_alpha   90.00
_cell.angle_beta   90.00
_cell.angle_gamma   90.00
#
_symmetry.space_group_name_H-M   'P 1'
#
loop_
_entity.id
_entity.type
_entity.pdbx_description
1 polymer ?
#
loop_
_entity_poly.entity_id
_entity_poly.type
_entity_poly.pdbx_seq_one_letter_code
_entity_poly.pdbx_strand_id
1 'polypeptide(L)'
;KQGQEAAKKVAMLFQPSKAKVMKLPEGYKDANDMLRQNKHTEFVEAWWSAKTYTPSGVINVSEAREDFFNREQKESVPYPWKGLNDKLYGLRQGELLTLTGGTGLGKSSVTRELEHWLIKETTGNVGIIALEEDWRRTVDGILSIEANARLYIDQGENKNRVWVHAHFGTNSIDEIFNKIRFMIIACDCKWIVVDHLHMLVSALSEGDERRSIDNIMTRLRSIVEETNVGMILVSHLRR
;
A
#
# COMPACT_ATOMS: atom_id res chain seq x y z
N LYS A 1 -24.20 5.30 11.74
CA LYS A 1 -22.71 5.26 11.83
C LYS A 1 -22.20 5.94 13.12
N GLN A 2 -22.59 7.20 13.44
CA GLN A 2 -22.12 7.92 14.64
C GLN A 2 -22.44 7.23 15.97
N GLY A 3 -23.65 6.64 16.13
CA GLY A 3 -24.05 5.92 17.33
C GLY A 3 -23.21 4.68 17.60
N GLN A 4 -22.80 3.95 16.57
CA GLN A 4 -21.93 2.77 16.69
C GLN A 4 -20.50 3.16 17.10
N GLU A 5 -19.98 4.28 16.61
CA GLU A 5 -18.67 4.78 17.02
C GLU A 5 -18.68 5.26 18.48
N ALA A 6 -19.74 5.94 18.89
CA ALA A 6 -19.94 6.33 20.28
C ALA A 6 -20.01 5.12 21.20
N ALA A 7 -20.78 4.08 20.83
CA ALA A 7 -20.88 2.84 21.57
C ALA A 7 -19.53 2.13 21.74
N LYS A 8 -18.71 2.10 20.68
CA LYS A 8 -17.34 1.56 20.74
C LYS A 8 -16.44 2.35 21.69
N LYS A 9 -16.49 3.69 21.64
CA LYS A 9 -15.71 4.55 22.54
C LYS A 9 -16.09 4.32 24.00
N VAL A 10 -17.39 4.19 24.28
CA VAL A 10 -17.87 3.90 25.63
C VAL A 10 -17.47 2.49 26.06
N ALA A 11 -17.53 1.50 25.16
CA ALA A 11 -17.15 0.13 25.48
C ALA A 11 -15.67 0.00 25.87
N MET A 12 -14.79 0.86 25.33
CA MET A 12 -13.37 0.90 25.70
C MET A 12 -13.11 1.34 27.15
N LEU A 13 -14.06 2.00 27.81
CA LEU A 13 -13.92 2.45 29.20
C LEU A 13 -14.15 1.32 30.21
N PHE A 14 -14.69 0.20 29.76
CA PHE A 14 -14.94 -0.96 30.61
C PHE A 14 -13.80 -1.96 30.55
N GLN A 15 -13.69 -2.79 31.55
CA GLN A 15 -12.77 -3.92 31.54
C GLN A 15 -13.07 -4.81 30.32
N PRO A 16 -12.05 -5.42 29.70
CA PRO A 16 -12.24 -6.36 28.60
C PRO A 16 -13.30 -7.42 28.89
N SER A 17 -14.13 -7.73 27.94
CA SER A 17 -15.26 -8.66 28.02
C SER A 17 -16.51 -8.19 28.81
N LYS A 18 -16.48 -7.08 29.51
CA LYS A 18 -17.63 -6.58 30.31
C LYS A 18 -18.63 -5.78 29.47
N ALA A 19 -18.22 -5.19 28.37
CA ALA A 19 -19.09 -4.45 27.47
C ALA A 19 -19.48 -5.30 26.27
N LYS A 20 -20.77 -5.26 25.92
CA LYS A 20 -21.29 -5.81 24.68
C LYS A 20 -21.84 -4.68 23.82
N VAL A 21 -21.65 -4.76 22.52
CA VAL A 21 -22.18 -3.79 21.56
C VAL A 21 -23.29 -4.45 20.76
N MET A 22 -24.49 -3.89 20.91
CA MET A 22 -25.65 -4.32 20.13
C MET A 22 -25.62 -3.63 18.75
N LYS A 23 -25.91 -4.36 17.71
CA LYS A 23 -26.13 -3.85 16.37
C LYS A 23 -27.62 -4.03 16.02
N LEU A 24 -28.30 -2.94 15.73
CA LEU A 24 -29.68 -3.01 15.26
C LEU A 24 -29.75 -3.62 13.86
N PRO A 25 -30.84 -4.31 13.52
CA PRO A 25 -31.09 -4.80 12.16
C PRO A 25 -31.02 -3.65 11.13
N GLU A 26 -30.74 -3.99 9.89
CA GLU A 26 -30.69 -3.01 8.82
C GLU A 26 -32.07 -2.37 8.59
N GLY A 27 -32.06 -1.08 8.28
CA GLY A 27 -33.29 -0.30 8.05
C GLY A 27 -33.77 0.49 9.27
N TYR A 28 -33.21 0.28 10.47
CA TYR A 28 -33.63 1.01 11.67
C TYR A 28 -32.54 1.95 12.16
N LYS A 29 -32.96 3.20 12.45
CA LYS A 29 -32.04 4.25 12.90
C LYS A 29 -31.68 4.09 14.38
N ASP A 30 -32.67 3.80 15.22
CA ASP A 30 -32.54 3.68 16.67
C ASP A 30 -33.64 2.76 17.25
N ALA A 31 -33.58 2.52 18.56
CA ALA A 31 -34.53 1.68 19.27
C ALA A 31 -36.00 2.23 19.22
N ASN A 32 -36.15 3.56 19.18
CA ASN A 32 -37.44 4.22 19.11
C ASN A 32 -38.10 4.00 17.75
N ASP A 33 -37.31 3.96 16.69
CA ASP A 33 -37.77 3.66 15.33
C ASP A 33 -38.33 2.22 15.26
N MET A 34 -37.66 1.24 15.87
CA MET A 34 -38.15 -0.12 15.98
C MET A 34 -39.43 -0.21 16.84
N LEU A 35 -39.50 0.56 17.92
CA LEU A 35 -40.69 0.62 18.77
C LEU A 35 -41.94 1.11 18.02
N ARG A 36 -41.78 2.21 17.25
CA ARG A 36 -42.84 2.79 16.41
C ARG A 36 -43.35 1.81 15.35
N GLN A 37 -42.52 0.92 14.88
CA GLN A 37 -42.84 -0.07 13.87
C GLN A 37 -43.26 -1.42 14.47
N ASN A 38 -43.53 -1.49 15.81
CA ASN A 38 -43.90 -2.69 16.53
C ASN A 38 -42.91 -3.87 16.39
N LYS A 39 -41.60 -3.57 16.28
CA LYS A 39 -40.52 -4.55 16.08
C LYS A 39 -39.86 -4.95 17.42
N HIS A 40 -40.66 -5.25 18.42
CA HIS A 40 -40.21 -5.60 19.78
C HIS A 40 -39.37 -6.89 19.79
N THR A 41 -39.87 -7.93 19.12
CA THR A 41 -39.19 -9.23 19.08
C THR A 41 -37.81 -9.12 18.46
N GLU A 42 -37.70 -8.46 17.32
CA GLU A 42 -36.44 -8.24 16.59
C GLU A 42 -35.45 -7.39 17.43
N PHE A 43 -35.93 -6.43 18.21
CA PHE A 43 -35.08 -5.68 19.13
C PHE A 43 -34.55 -6.57 20.27
N VAL A 44 -35.39 -7.41 20.87
CA VAL A 44 -34.96 -8.31 21.93
C VAL A 44 -33.95 -9.34 21.42
N GLU A 45 -34.16 -9.86 20.22
CA GLU A 45 -33.20 -10.76 19.57
C GLU A 45 -31.86 -10.06 19.34
N ALA A 46 -31.88 -8.82 18.84
CA ALA A 46 -30.66 -8.00 18.66
C ALA A 46 -29.93 -7.74 19.99
N TRP A 47 -30.71 -7.56 21.09
CA TRP A 47 -30.16 -7.38 22.43
C TRP A 47 -29.43 -8.65 22.92
N TRP A 48 -30.06 -9.80 22.81
CA TRP A 48 -29.46 -11.05 23.24
C TRP A 48 -28.31 -11.53 22.35
N SER A 49 -28.31 -11.15 21.09
CA SER A 49 -27.26 -11.44 20.15
C SER A 49 -26.08 -10.45 20.22
N ALA A 50 -26.14 -9.46 21.15
CA ALA A 50 -25.09 -8.45 21.32
C ALA A 50 -23.72 -9.10 21.59
N LYS A 51 -22.75 -8.79 20.75
CA LYS A 51 -21.40 -9.36 20.85
C LYS A 51 -20.52 -8.57 21.81
N THR A 52 -19.62 -9.29 22.48
CA THR A 52 -18.57 -8.65 23.29
C THR A 52 -17.78 -7.69 22.42
N TYR A 53 -17.52 -6.50 22.96
CA TYR A 53 -16.69 -5.52 22.26
C TYR A 53 -15.30 -6.09 22.03
N THR A 54 -14.91 -6.14 20.77
CA THR A 54 -13.56 -6.51 20.34
C THR A 54 -12.88 -5.26 19.78
N PRO A 55 -11.71 -4.85 20.29
CA PRO A 55 -10.95 -3.72 19.74
C PRO A 55 -10.63 -3.91 18.26
N SER A 56 -10.53 -2.81 17.53
CA SER A 56 -10.11 -2.85 16.12
C SER A 56 -8.73 -3.50 15.99
N GLY A 57 -8.58 -4.36 14.98
CA GLY A 57 -7.34 -5.12 14.75
C GLY A 57 -7.27 -6.47 15.47
N VAL A 58 -8.19 -6.77 16.40
CA VAL A 58 -8.34 -8.10 16.98
C VAL A 58 -9.46 -8.83 16.24
N ILE A 59 -9.14 -9.91 15.57
CA ILE A 59 -10.05 -10.67 14.71
C ILE A 59 -10.13 -12.10 15.22
N ASN A 60 -11.34 -12.60 15.42
CA ASN A 60 -11.54 -14.02 15.61
C ASN A 60 -11.50 -14.74 14.26
N VAL A 61 -10.48 -15.56 14.05
CA VAL A 61 -10.28 -16.25 12.76
C VAL A 61 -11.46 -17.13 12.36
N SER A 62 -12.16 -17.72 13.33
CA SER A 62 -13.35 -18.53 13.04
C SER A 62 -14.51 -17.69 12.49
N GLU A 63 -14.68 -16.45 12.99
CA GLU A 63 -15.70 -15.52 12.50
C GLU A 63 -15.31 -14.88 11.15
N ALA A 64 -14.01 -14.72 10.89
CA ALA A 64 -13.48 -14.19 9.64
C ALA A 64 -13.30 -15.25 8.54
N ARG A 65 -13.69 -16.50 8.81
CA ARG A 65 -13.46 -17.62 7.88
C ARG A 65 -14.10 -17.38 6.51
N GLU A 66 -15.33 -16.93 6.47
CA GLU A 66 -16.06 -16.69 5.21
C GLU A 66 -15.40 -15.56 4.41
N ASP A 67 -15.05 -14.46 5.07
CA ASP A 67 -14.33 -13.33 4.45
C ASP A 67 -12.97 -13.79 3.92
N PHE A 68 -12.28 -14.68 4.65
CA PHE A 68 -10.98 -15.21 4.24
C PHE A 68 -11.07 -16.08 2.98
N PHE A 69 -12.06 -16.97 2.90
CA PHE A 69 -12.21 -17.88 1.75
C PHE A 69 -12.86 -17.21 0.54
N ASN A 70 -13.70 -16.20 0.74
CA ASN A 70 -14.36 -15.45 -0.33
C ASN A 70 -13.56 -14.22 -0.79
N ARG A 71 -12.38 -13.96 -0.19
CA ARG A 71 -11.53 -12.85 -0.63
C ARG A 71 -11.08 -13.06 -2.07
N GLU A 72 -11.14 -12.00 -2.85
CA GLU A 72 -10.53 -11.98 -4.17
C GLU A 72 -9.02 -12.27 -4.03
N GLN A 73 -8.55 -13.24 -4.80
CA GLN A 73 -7.11 -13.49 -4.87
C GLN A 73 -6.48 -12.29 -5.59
N LYS A 74 -5.49 -11.68 -4.95
CA LYS A 74 -4.72 -10.60 -5.58
C LYS A 74 -4.00 -11.17 -6.81
N GLU A 75 -4.22 -10.54 -7.96
CA GLU A 75 -3.45 -10.86 -9.15
C GLU A 75 -1.96 -10.67 -8.89
N SER A 76 -1.15 -11.62 -9.32
CA SER A 76 0.29 -11.52 -9.23
C SER A 76 0.88 -11.33 -10.62
N VAL A 77 1.76 -10.34 -10.75
CA VAL A 77 2.56 -10.11 -11.95
C VAL A 77 3.83 -10.94 -11.82
N PRO A 78 4.13 -11.87 -12.74
CA PRO A 78 5.35 -12.65 -12.65
C PRO A 78 6.58 -11.73 -12.72
N TYR A 79 7.67 -12.14 -12.10
CA TYR A 79 8.97 -11.47 -12.31
C TYR A 79 9.51 -11.79 -13.70
N PRO A 80 10.36 -10.93 -14.31
CA PRO A 80 11.03 -11.24 -15.57
C PRO A 80 11.95 -12.47 -15.47
N TRP A 81 12.32 -12.87 -14.25
CA TRP A 81 13.22 -13.99 -14.01
C TRP A 81 12.50 -15.18 -13.35
N LYS A 82 12.55 -16.32 -14.03
CA LYS A 82 11.90 -17.56 -13.56
C LYS A 82 12.32 -17.96 -12.15
N GLY A 83 13.62 -17.85 -11.83
CA GLY A 83 14.14 -18.24 -10.51
C GLY A 83 13.56 -17.43 -9.34
N LEU A 84 13.14 -16.17 -9.58
CA LEU A 84 12.42 -15.37 -8.58
C LEU A 84 10.95 -15.79 -8.48
N ASN A 85 10.32 -16.11 -9.60
CA ASN A 85 8.92 -16.56 -9.59
C ASN A 85 8.75 -17.85 -8.80
N ASP A 86 9.68 -18.78 -8.94
CA ASP A 86 9.65 -20.06 -8.21
C ASP A 86 9.75 -19.90 -6.68
N LYS A 87 10.28 -18.76 -6.21
CA LYS A 87 10.49 -18.47 -4.79
C LYS A 87 9.51 -17.45 -4.21
N LEU A 88 9.15 -16.43 -4.98
CA LEU A 88 8.39 -15.26 -4.50
C LEU A 88 6.96 -15.20 -5.07
N TYR A 89 6.64 -16.07 -6.03
CA TYR A 89 5.30 -16.18 -6.62
C TYR A 89 4.76 -14.90 -7.26
N GLY A 90 5.64 -14.05 -7.81
CA GLY A 90 5.31 -12.80 -8.49
C GLY A 90 5.17 -11.58 -7.59
N LEU A 91 4.98 -10.43 -8.24
CA LEU A 91 4.74 -9.12 -7.61
C LEU A 91 3.25 -8.91 -7.39
N ARG A 92 2.85 -8.30 -6.26
CA ARG A 92 1.44 -8.04 -5.95
C ARG A 92 1.23 -6.61 -5.48
N GLN A 93 0.10 -6.04 -5.83
CA GLN A 93 -0.35 -4.80 -5.22
C GLN A 93 -0.62 -5.00 -3.72
N GLY A 94 -0.35 -3.95 -2.92
CA GLY A 94 -0.41 -4.01 -1.47
C GLY A 94 0.78 -4.71 -0.82
N GLU A 95 1.88 -4.93 -1.57
CA GLU A 95 3.14 -5.45 -1.05
C GLU A 95 4.26 -4.42 -1.22
N LEU A 96 5.17 -4.36 -0.24
CA LEU A 96 6.40 -3.59 -0.29
C LEU A 96 7.56 -4.55 -0.50
N LEU A 97 8.11 -4.56 -1.72
CA LEU A 97 9.32 -5.30 -2.07
C LEU A 97 10.55 -4.44 -1.82
N THR A 98 11.53 -4.95 -1.10
CA THR A 98 12.81 -4.27 -0.92
C THR A 98 13.91 -4.99 -1.68
N LEU A 99 14.51 -4.28 -2.66
CA LEU A 99 15.69 -4.71 -3.38
C LEU A 99 16.94 -4.14 -2.70
N THR A 100 17.80 -5.00 -2.20
CA THR A 100 18.99 -4.57 -1.46
C THR A 100 20.26 -5.26 -1.98
N GLY A 101 21.39 -4.59 -1.87
CA GLY A 101 22.67 -5.13 -2.28
C GLY A 101 23.81 -4.11 -2.14
N GLY A 102 25.05 -4.57 -2.21
CA GLY A 102 26.23 -3.71 -2.21
C GLY A 102 26.30 -2.79 -3.43
N THR A 103 27.15 -1.76 -3.34
CA THR A 103 27.43 -0.87 -4.47
C THR A 103 28.07 -1.65 -5.62
N GLY A 104 27.70 -1.34 -6.86
CA GLY A 104 28.25 -1.97 -8.07
C GLY A 104 27.69 -3.37 -8.40
N LEU A 105 26.75 -3.91 -7.63
CA LEU A 105 26.17 -5.23 -7.88
C LEU A 105 25.01 -5.25 -8.90
N GLY A 106 24.78 -4.15 -9.62
CA GLY A 106 23.78 -4.11 -10.68
C GLY A 106 22.33 -3.85 -10.20
N LYS A 107 22.14 -3.29 -8.99
CA LYS A 107 20.79 -2.96 -8.49
C LYS A 107 20.01 -2.10 -9.46
N SER A 108 20.61 -1.02 -9.98
CA SER A 108 19.96 -0.12 -10.92
C SER A 108 19.57 -0.82 -12.24
N SER A 109 20.36 -1.79 -12.70
CA SER A 109 19.99 -2.60 -13.88
C SER A 109 18.78 -3.48 -13.62
N VAL A 110 18.75 -4.13 -12.44
CA VAL A 110 17.59 -4.93 -12.00
C VAL A 110 16.35 -4.05 -11.81
N THR A 111 16.51 -2.86 -11.23
CA THR A 111 15.40 -1.91 -11.03
C THR A 111 14.82 -1.46 -12.36
N ARG A 112 15.64 -1.07 -13.33
CA ARG A 112 15.20 -0.66 -14.68
C ARG A 112 14.48 -1.80 -15.41
N GLU A 113 14.95 -3.02 -15.27
CA GLU A 113 14.28 -4.19 -15.86
C GLU A 113 12.92 -4.43 -15.20
N LEU A 114 12.79 -4.27 -13.89
CA LEU A 114 11.51 -4.33 -13.19
C LEU A 114 10.57 -3.18 -13.60
N GLU A 115 11.08 -1.96 -13.73
CA GLU A 115 10.31 -0.81 -14.21
C GLU A 115 9.75 -1.04 -15.62
N HIS A 116 10.63 -1.45 -16.55
CA HIS A 116 10.23 -1.82 -17.91
C HIS A 116 9.19 -2.95 -17.90
N TRP A 117 9.43 -3.99 -17.10
CA TRP A 117 8.55 -5.13 -16.96
C TRP A 117 7.15 -4.75 -16.45
N LEU A 118 7.07 -3.91 -15.42
CA LEU A 118 5.79 -3.41 -14.91
C LEU A 118 5.04 -2.57 -15.96
N ILE A 119 5.74 -1.74 -16.72
CA ILE A 119 5.15 -0.95 -17.81
C ILE A 119 4.61 -1.87 -18.91
N LYS A 120 5.30 -2.94 -19.22
CA LYS A 120 4.95 -3.89 -20.29
C LYS A 120 3.81 -4.83 -19.87
N GLU A 121 3.92 -5.45 -18.73
CA GLU A 121 3.07 -6.58 -18.30
C GLU A 121 1.85 -6.17 -17.47
N THR A 122 1.74 -4.89 -17.06
CA THR A 122 0.59 -4.42 -16.29
C THR A 122 -0.20 -3.36 -17.05
N THR A 123 -1.46 -3.17 -16.69
CA THR A 123 -2.34 -2.13 -17.27
C THR A 123 -2.33 -0.83 -16.44
N GLY A 124 -1.82 -0.86 -15.20
CA GLY A 124 -1.79 0.28 -14.29
C GLY A 124 -0.66 1.27 -14.60
N ASN A 125 -0.80 2.50 -14.12
CA ASN A 125 0.27 3.48 -14.22
C ASN A 125 1.42 3.14 -13.25
N VAL A 126 2.63 3.51 -13.66
CA VAL A 126 3.87 3.28 -12.89
C VAL A 126 4.47 4.61 -12.52
N GLY A 127 4.68 4.84 -11.23
CA GLY A 127 5.36 6.00 -10.69
C GLY A 127 6.80 5.65 -10.29
N ILE A 128 7.75 6.48 -10.67
CA ILE A 128 9.17 6.29 -10.38
C ILE A 128 9.68 7.51 -9.62
N ILE A 129 10.22 7.29 -8.43
CA ILE A 129 10.89 8.28 -7.61
C ILE A 129 12.40 8.02 -7.72
N ALA A 130 13.04 8.67 -8.69
CA ALA A 130 14.49 8.59 -8.90
C ALA A 130 15.19 9.72 -8.15
N LEU A 131 15.90 9.39 -7.08
CA LEU A 131 16.54 10.38 -6.20
C LEU A 131 18.05 10.52 -6.46
N GLU A 132 18.64 9.62 -7.23
CA GLU A 132 20.09 9.64 -7.57
C GLU A 132 20.38 10.12 -8.98
N GLU A 133 19.39 10.13 -9.87
CA GLU A 133 19.64 10.46 -11.27
C GLU A 133 18.57 11.39 -11.86
N ASP A 134 18.93 12.04 -12.98
CA ASP A 134 18.01 12.86 -13.77
C ASP A 134 16.95 11.97 -14.44
N TRP A 135 15.75 12.50 -14.60
CA TRP A 135 14.61 11.77 -15.20
C TRP A 135 14.91 11.26 -16.63
N ARG A 136 15.73 12.00 -17.41
CA ARG A 136 16.12 11.56 -18.76
C ARG A 136 16.92 10.28 -18.69
N ARG A 137 17.86 10.20 -17.75
CA ARG A 137 18.69 9.01 -17.56
C ARG A 137 17.87 7.82 -17.08
N THR A 138 16.88 8.04 -16.23
CA THR A 138 15.92 7.00 -15.82
C THR A 138 15.15 6.49 -17.02
N VAL A 139 14.55 7.38 -17.81
CA VAL A 139 13.78 7.02 -19.01
C VAL A 139 14.66 6.34 -20.05
N ASP A 140 15.84 6.89 -20.37
CA ASP A 140 16.79 6.28 -21.30
C ASP A 140 17.21 4.87 -20.84
N GLY A 141 17.41 4.69 -19.54
CA GLY A 141 17.72 3.39 -18.94
C GLY A 141 16.62 2.36 -19.14
N ILE A 142 15.36 2.73 -18.95
CA ILE A 142 14.20 1.87 -19.19
C ILE A 142 14.06 1.54 -20.70
N LEU A 143 14.20 2.55 -21.55
CA LEU A 143 14.11 2.40 -23.00
C LEU A 143 15.24 1.55 -23.60
N SER A 144 16.38 1.47 -22.91
CA SER A 144 17.53 0.67 -23.35
C SER A 144 17.36 -0.83 -23.14
N ILE A 145 16.39 -1.26 -22.32
CA ILE A 145 16.15 -2.68 -22.02
C ILE A 145 15.65 -3.42 -23.27
N GLU A 146 14.78 -2.78 -24.04
CA GLU A 146 14.22 -3.38 -25.25
C GLU A 146 14.20 -2.32 -26.38
N ALA A 147 14.65 -2.69 -27.57
CA ALA A 147 14.68 -1.79 -28.73
C ALA A 147 13.31 -1.15 -29.07
N ASN A 148 12.22 -1.82 -28.72
CA ASN A 148 10.86 -1.37 -28.95
C ASN A 148 10.18 -0.79 -27.70
N ALA A 149 10.88 -0.62 -26.59
CA ALA A 149 10.31 -0.10 -25.34
C ALA A 149 9.65 1.28 -25.51
N ARG A 150 10.14 2.08 -26.44
CA ARG A 150 9.54 3.35 -26.83
C ARG A 150 8.06 3.23 -27.20
N LEU A 151 7.66 2.11 -27.82
CA LEU A 151 6.28 1.86 -28.21
C LEU A 151 5.34 1.72 -26.99
N TYR A 152 5.85 1.23 -25.88
CA TYR A 152 5.05 1.08 -24.66
C TYR A 152 4.84 2.38 -23.88
N ILE A 153 5.72 3.37 -24.08
CA ILE A 153 5.65 4.66 -23.41
C ILE A 153 4.95 5.71 -24.25
N ASP A 154 5.15 5.69 -25.57
CA ASP A 154 4.74 6.77 -26.48
C ASP A 154 3.44 6.52 -27.27
N GLN A 155 2.95 5.28 -27.37
CA GLN A 155 1.89 4.95 -28.34
C GLN A 155 0.63 4.33 -27.72
N GLY A 156 -0.52 4.74 -28.26
CA GLY A 156 -1.82 4.14 -27.99
C GLY A 156 -2.34 4.32 -26.56
N GLU A 157 -2.91 3.27 -26.02
CA GLU A 157 -3.50 3.24 -24.68
C GLU A 157 -2.47 3.42 -23.53
N ASN A 158 -1.18 3.24 -23.84
CA ASN A 158 -0.08 3.38 -22.88
C ASN A 158 0.42 4.82 -22.71
N LYS A 159 -0.16 5.78 -23.41
CA LYS A 159 0.19 7.19 -23.30
C LYS A 159 -0.09 7.69 -21.89
N ASN A 160 0.90 8.35 -21.28
CA ASN A 160 0.84 8.89 -19.90
C ASN A 160 0.84 7.85 -18.76
N ARG A 161 1.27 6.62 -18.99
CA ARG A 161 1.31 5.59 -17.95
C ARG A 161 2.53 5.67 -17.03
N VAL A 162 3.58 6.37 -17.43
CA VAL A 162 4.84 6.47 -16.67
C VAL A 162 5.00 7.87 -16.09
N TRP A 163 5.15 7.94 -14.79
CA TRP A 163 5.32 9.19 -14.04
C TRP A 163 6.65 9.16 -13.31
N VAL A 164 7.54 10.09 -13.65
CA VAL A 164 8.89 10.13 -13.06
C VAL A 164 9.06 11.40 -12.25
N HIS A 165 9.50 11.25 -11.01
CA HIS A 165 10.04 12.33 -10.20
C HIS A 165 11.54 12.09 -10.02
N ALA A 166 12.34 12.98 -10.59
CA ALA A 166 13.78 13.00 -10.40
C ALA A 166 14.19 14.41 -9.96
N HIS A 167 14.84 14.52 -8.83
CA HIS A 167 15.33 15.78 -8.33
C HIS A 167 16.61 15.60 -7.53
N PHE A 168 17.63 16.32 -7.93
CA PHE A 168 18.86 16.52 -7.14
C PHE A 168 18.62 17.66 -6.15
N GLY A 169 18.74 17.39 -4.87
CA GLY A 169 18.68 18.41 -3.83
C GLY A 169 17.97 17.94 -2.56
N THR A 170 17.96 18.80 -1.56
CA THR A 170 17.30 18.57 -0.27
C THR A 170 15.78 18.69 -0.41
N ASN A 171 15.13 17.63 -0.86
CA ASN A 171 13.69 17.53 -0.64
C ASN A 171 13.45 17.14 0.81
N SER A 172 12.51 17.80 1.47
CA SER A 172 12.06 17.29 2.75
C SER A 172 11.42 15.91 2.54
N ILE A 173 11.58 15.04 3.51
CA ILE A 173 11.02 13.69 3.41
C ILE A 173 9.50 13.73 3.21
N ASP A 174 8.82 14.71 3.82
CA ASP A 174 7.38 14.89 3.68
C ASP A 174 6.97 15.30 2.27
N GLU A 175 7.79 16.07 1.56
CA GLU A 175 7.54 16.37 0.15
C GLU A 175 7.61 15.12 -0.72
N ILE A 176 8.56 14.23 -0.48
CA ILE A 176 8.65 12.96 -1.22
C ILE A 176 7.42 12.10 -0.95
N PHE A 177 7.00 11.97 0.31
CA PHE A 177 5.78 11.23 0.65
C PHE A 177 4.52 11.84 0.00
N ASN A 178 4.43 13.17 -0.07
CA ASN A 178 3.33 13.85 -0.75
C ASN A 178 3.34 13.56 -2.26
N LYS A 179 4.52 13.53 -2.90
CA LYS A 179 4.67 13.18 -4.31
C LYS A 179 4.28 11.73 -4.59
N ILE A 180 4.69 10.80 -3.71
CA ILE A 180 4.25 9.40 -3.78
C ILE A 180 2.72 9.31 -3.70
N ARG A 181 2.09 9.97 -2.73
CA ARG A 181 0.63 9.99 -2.60
C ARG A 181 -0.05 10.64 -3.81
N PHE A 182 0.51 11.71 -4.35
CA PHE A 182 0.02 12.35 -5.56
C PHE A 182 0.05 11.38 -6.76
N MET A 183 1.16 10.67 -6.98
CA MET A 183 1.25 9.67 -8.04
C MET A 183 0.21 8.56 -7.89
N ILE A 184 -0.02 8.09 -6.67
CA ILE A 184 -1.00 7.03 -6.39
C ILE A 184 -2.42 7.54 -6.63
N ILE A 185 -2.79 8.70 -6.07
CA ILE A 185 -4.18 9.16 -6.01
C ILE A 185 -4.56 9.93 -7.27
N ALA A 186 -3.73 10.88 -7.69
CA ALA A 186 -4.05 11.78 -8.81
C ALA A 186 -3.62 11.21 -10.17
N CYS A 187 -2.52 10.45 -10.22
CA CYS A 187 -2.02 9.83 -11.45
C CYS A 187 -2.45 8.35 -11.56
N ASP A 188 -3.23 7.83 -10.63
CA ASP A 188 -3.70 6.43 -10.57
C ASP A 188 -2.58 5.39 -10.74
N CYS A 189 -1.40 5.68 -10.16
CA CYS A 189 -0.30 4.72 -10.19
C CYS A 189 -0.62 3.50 -9.34
N LYS A 190 -0.55 2.32 -9.94
CA LYS A 190 -0.73 1.03 -9.27
C LYS A 190 0.58 0.46 -8.76
N TRP A 191 1.68 0.98 -9.29
CA TRP A 191 3.04 0.60 -8.93
C TRP A 191 3.88 1.84 -8.67
N ILE A 192 4.69 1.80 -7.60
CA ILE A 192 5.66 2.86 -7.27
C ILE A 192 7.02 2.22 -7.09
N VAL A 193 8.02 2.77 -7.77
CA VAL A 193 9.44 2.41 -7.59
C VAL A 193 10.15 3.57 -6.92
N VAL A 194 10.87 3.32 -5.84
CA VAL A 194 11.64 4.34 -5.09
C VAL A 194 13.11 3.96 -5.13
N ASP A 195 13.90 4.70 -5.87
CA ASP A 195 15.35 4.53 -5.99
C ASP A 195 16.07 5.79 -5.48
N HIS A 196 16.69 5.80 -4.31
CA HIS A 196 16.81 4.72 -3.32
C HIS A 196 16.66 5.29 -1.89
N LEU A 197 16.41 4.40 -0.93
CA LEU A 197 16.10 4.72 0.47
C LEU A 197 17.10 5.65 1.15
N HIS A 198 18.40 5.49 0.89
CA HIS A 198 19.46 6.27 1.54
C HIS A 198 19.34 7.77 1.31
N MET A 199 18.85 8.20 0.14
CA MET A 199 18.61 9.61 -0.14
C MET A 199 17.46 10.18 0.71
N LEU A 200 16.50 9.35 1.07
CA LEU A 200 15.44 9.75 2.00
C LEU A 200 15.99 9.92 3.42
N VAL A 201 16.92 9.07 3.82
CA VAL A 201 17.55 9.13 5.16
C VAL A 201 18.47 10.33 5.29
N SER A 202 19.29 10.62 4.26
CA SER A 202 20.20 11.76 4.28
C SER A 202 19.50 13.12 4.28
N ALA A 203 18.23 13.18 3.92
CA ALA A 203 17.41 14.39 4.04
C ALA A 203 16.91 14.67 5.48
N LEU A 204 17.12 13.75 6.42
CA LEU A 204 16.86 13.95 7.84
C LEU A 204 18.11 14.52 8.52
N SER A 205 17.90 15.52 9.39
CA SER A 205 18.97 16.11 10.21
C SER A 205 19.64 15.08 11.12
N GLU A 206 20.88 15.32 11.50
CA GLU A 206 21.74 14.47 12.34
C GLU A 206 20.99 13.80 13.50
N GLY A 207 20.86 12.47 13.42
CA GLY A 207 20.19 11.62 14.40
C GLY A 207 20.55 10.16 14.16
N ASP A 208 19.93 9.27 14.92
CA ASP A 208 20.08 7.83 14.76
C ASP A 208 19.54 7.37 13.38
N GLU A 209 20.45 7.11 12.44
CA GLU A 209 20.15 6.67 11.06
C GLU A 209 19.22 5.45 11.06
N ARG A 210 19.37 4.54 12.01
CA ARG A 210 18.54 3.35 12.13
C ARG A 210 17.08 3.71 12.43
N ARG A 211 16.84 4.63 13.38
CA ARG A 211 15.49 5.11 13.69
C ARG A 211 14.86 5.82 12.51
N SER A 212 15.67 6.56 11.75
CA SER A 212 15.23 7.23 10.55
C SER A 212 14.77 6.24 9.48
N ILE A 213 15.53 5.17 9.25
CA ILE A 213 15.15 4.08 8.35
C ILE A 213 13.85 3.41 8.82
N ASP A 214 13.75 3.04 10.08
CA ASP A 214 12.57 2.39 10.64
C ASP A 214 11.31 3.26 10.48
N ASN A 215 11.42 4.57 10.69
CA ASN A 215 10.32 5.51 10.52
C ASN A 215 9.90 5.62 9.04
N ILE A 216 10.86 5.75 8.12
CA ILE A 216 10.58 5.79 6.67
C ILE A 216 9.90 4.49 6.22
N MET A 217 10.43 3.34 6.62
CA MET A 217 9.86 2.03 6.27
C MET A 217 8.44 1.88 6.79
N THR A 218 8.19 2.31 8.04
CA THR A 218 6.84 2.30 8.63
C THR A 218 5.88 3.17 7.83
N ARG A 219 6.28 4.38 7.43
CA ARG A 219 5.46 5.29 6.64
C ARG A 219 5.18 4.75 5.23
N LEU A 220 6.20 4.17 4.55
CA LEU A 220 6.02 3.54 3.24
C LEU A 220 5.06 2.35 3.34
N ARG A 221 5.22 1.53 4.38
CA ARG A 221 4.31 0.40 4.63
C ARG A 221 2.87 0.85 4.86
N SER A 222 2.65 1.91 5.65
CA SER A 222 1.31 2.49 5.85
C SER A 222 0.69 2.94 4.53
N ILE A 223 1.45 3.61 3.65
CA ILE A 223 0.96 4.01 2.33
C ILE A 223 0.53 2.79 1.51
N VAL A 224 1.36 1.75 1.47
CA VAL A 224 1.05 0.51 0.73
C VAL A 224 -0.23 -0.15 1.24
N GLU A 225 -0.41 -0.22 2.56
CA GLU A 225 -1.61 -0.80 3.18
C GLU A 225 -2.86 0.04 2.95
N GLU A 226 -2.75 1.38 3.07
CA GLU A 226 -3.87 2.31 2.90
C GLU A 226 -4.36 2.37 1.44
N THR A 227 -3.45 2.28 0.48
CA THR A 227 -3.74 2.51 -0.95
C THR A 227 -3.77 1.24 -1.79
N ASN A 228 -3.33 0.13 -1.25
CA ASN A 228 -3.14 -1.14 -1.97
C ASN A 228 -2.20 -1.03 -3.18
N VAL A 229 -1.29 -0.03 -3.22
CA VAL A 229 -0.28 0.10 -4.27
C VAL A 229 0.81 -0.96 -4.14
N GLY A 230 1.33 -1.48 -5.24
CA GLY A 230 2.56 -2.28 -5.24
C GLY A 230 3.78 -1.36 -5.19
N MET A 231 4.71 -1.58 -4.26
CA MET A 231 5.86 -0.71 -4.10
C MET A 231 7.17 -1.48 -4.15
N ILE A 232 8.13 -0.99 -4.92
CA ILE A 232 9.49 -1.49 -4.99
C ILE A 232 10.42 -0.42 -4.41
N LEU A 233 11.16 -0.77 -3.38
CA LEU A 233 12.12 0.10 -2.72
C LEU A 233 13.54 -0.42 -2.93
N VAL A 234 14.41 0.41 -3.44
CA VAL A 234 15.83 0.10 -3.61
C VAL A 234 16.62 0.62 -2.41
N SER A 235 17.51 -0.19 -1.87
CA SER A 235 18.36 0.17 -0.74
C SER A 235 19.79 -0.30 -0.92
N HIS A 236 20.74 0.48 -0.45
CA HIS A 236 22.15 0.05 -0.34
C HIS A 236 22.39 -0.64 1.00
N LEU A 237 23.10 -1.77 0.96
CA LEU A 237 23.69 -2.32 2.18
C LEU A 237 24.98 -1.55 2.46
N ARG A 238 25.07 -0.87 3.60
CA ARG A 238 26.35 -0.46 4.15
C ARG A 238 27.09 -1.66 4.73
N ARG A 239 28.37 -1.75 4.46
CA ARG A 239 29.27 -2.70 5.13
C ARG A 239 29.58 -2.22 6.54
#